data_39a51adff3827de159d6fac9869794dd
#
_entry.id   39a51adff3827de159d6fac9869794dd
#
_cell.length_a   1.000
_cell.length_b   1.000
_cell.length_c   1.000
_cell.angle_alpha   90.00
_cell.angle_beta   90.00
_cell.angle_gamma   90.00
#
_symmetry.space_group_name_H-M   'P 1'
#
loop_
_entity.id
_entity.type
_entity.pdbx_description
1 polymer ?
#
loop_
_entity_poly.entity_id
_entity_poly.type
_entity_poly.pdbx_seq_one_letter_code
_entity_poly.pdbx_strand_id
1 'polypeptide(L)'
;MASSHFTPEQLTERFELSSRIRNIVYGLVGVGVILVLIGAFLAQSGDGHHDDSHGEEHAELITENPTIHTVANDQHEDGHGEDSHADEDHGHADSAHSEAHGDDGHGGGHGHHGPTWVTRVLTGFYMSNLYFITIAMGALFFIAVHRVGNAGWQTAIRRVPEAMFGWLPFAAVGALASFLFMDQIFEWIIIPEGQDALIDTKRAYLNPTGFIIRSIIFFGVWILVARMLRRLSTREDTLGGLQNFEKSLGISAGFVVFFAISYSLFAIDWIKSLEPHWFSTIFGVYTFAGSMASAMATLTILVYFLRRQGYMKYVNDSHAQDFNTYMLGFSIFWAYMWVSQ
;
A
#
# COMPACT_ATOMS: atom_id res chain seq x y z
N MET A 1 -41.59 16.16 -9.48
CA MET A 1 -40.17 16.30 -9.75
C MET A 1 -39.96 17.72 -10.24
N ALA A 2 -39.46 18.62 -9.40
CA ALA A 2 -39.14 19.99 -9.79
C ALA A 2 -37.80 19.96 -10.55
N SER A 3 -37.85 20.23 -11.85
CA SER A 3 -36.64 20.47 -12.65
C SER A 3 -36.02 21.78 -12.17
N SER A 4 -34.97 21.69 -11.34
CA SER A 4 -34.15 22.83 -10.99
C SER A 4 -33.39 23.26 -12.24
N HIS A 5 -33.91 24.31 -12.94
CA HIS A 5 -33.17 24.98 -14.02
C HIS A 5 -32.01 25.72 -13.38
N PHE A 6 -30.80 25.17 -13.52
CA PHE A 6 -29.57 25.86 -13.15
C PHE A 6 -29.32 26.99 -14.18
N THR A 7 -29.07 28.19 -13.70
CA THR A 7 -28.66 29.29 -14.59
C THR A 7 -27.22 29.08 -15.08
N PRO A 8 -26.88 29.55 -16.30
CA PRO A 8 -25.52 29.43 -16.82
C PRO A 8 -24.43 30.00 -15.89
N GLU A 9 -24.75 31.03 -15.12
CA GLU A 9 -23.85 31.61 -14.11
C GLU A 9 -23.53 30.64 -12.96
N GLN A 10 -24.46 29.78 -12.58
CA GLN A 10 -24.22 28.77 -11.53
C GLN A 10 -23.30 27.64 -12.01
N LEU A 11 -23.15 27.44 -13.30
CA LEU A 11 -22.27 26.44 -13.91
C LEU A 11 -20.84 26.96 -14.13
N THR A 12 -20.63 28.28 -14.08
CA THR A 12 -19.33 28.94 -14.31
C THR A 12 -18.66 29.45 -13.04
N GLU A 13 -19.22 29.14 -11.87
CA GLU A 13 -18.58 29.50 -10.58
C GLU A 13 -17.16 28.92 -10.52
N ARG A 14 -16.16 29.82 -10.60
CA ARG A 14 -14.76 29.45 -10.36
C ARG A 14 -14.61 29.16 -8.87
N PHE A 15 -13.98 28.01 -8.56
CA PHE A 15 -13.61 27.69 -7.20
C PHE A 15 -12.57 28.67 -6.69
N GLU A 16 -12.96 29.58 -5.83
CA GLU A 16 -12.06 30.44 -5.07
C GLU A 16 -12.07 29.99 -3.61
N LEU A 17 -10.92 29.53 -3.14
CA LEU A 17 -10.73 29.21 -1.73
C LEU A 17 -11.01 30.47 -0.89
N SER A 18 -12.04 30.42 -0.06
CA SER A 18 -12.27 31.43 0.97
C SER A 18 -10.98 31.64 1.75
N SER A 19 -10.66 32.92 2.09
CA SER A 19 -9.46 33.24 2.87
C SER A 19 -9.39 32.47 4.19
N ARG A 20 -10.52 32.16 4.82
CA ARG A 20 -10.58 31.29 6.03
C ARG A 20 -10.08 29.88 5.76
N ILE A 21 -10.53 29.26 4.67
CA ILE A 21 -10.13 27.88 4.29
C ILE A 21 -8.66 27.87 3.90
N ARG A 22 -8.22 28.82 3.13
CA ARG A 22 -6.80 28.95 2.74
C ARG A 22 -5.92 29.05 3.98
N ASN A 23 -6.30 29.84 4.97
CA ASN A 23 -5.56 29.97 6.22
C ASN A 23 -5.59 28.66 7.06
N ILE A 24 -6.72 27.94 7.07
CA ILE A 24 -6.81 26.62 7.73
C ILE A 24 -5.87 25.62 7.02
N VAL A 25 -5.86 25.59 5.68
CA VAL A 25 -4.97 24.70 4.93
C VAL A 25 -3.51 25.04 5.21
N TYR A 26 -3.13 26.32 5.18
CA TYR A 26 -1.76 26.73 5.53
C TYR A 26 -1.43 26.43 7.00
N GLY A 27 -2.38 26.57 7.91
CA GLY A 27 -2.23 26.17 9.31
C GLY A 27 -1.99 24.69 9.48
N LEU A 28 -2.78 23.84 8.79
CA LEU A 28 -2.61 22.38 8.80
C LEU A 28 -1.27 21.96 8.21
N VAL A 29 -0.85 22.56 7.10
CA VAL A 29 0.47 22.31 6.51
C VAL A 29 1.57 22.73 7.49
N GLY A 30 1.45 23.91 8.11
CA GLY A 30 2.41 24.38 9.12
C GLY A 30 2.49 23.44 10.32
N VAL A 31 1.36 23.01 10.85
CA VAL A 31 1.31 22.01 11.95
C VAL A 31 1.94 20.69 11.51
N GLY A 32 1.66 20.21 10.29
CA GLY A 32 2.28 18.99 9.74
C GLY A 32 3.80 19.10 9.67
N VAL A 33 4.33 20.22 9.18
CA VAL A 33 5.77 20.48 9.13
C VAL A 33 6.37 20.51 10.54
N ILE A 34 5.72 21.20 11.50
CA ILE A 34 6.18 21.25 12.89
C ILE A 34 6.21 19.86 13.52
N LEU A 35 5.17 19.03 13.30
CA LEU A 35 5.12 17.67 13.83
C LEU A 35 6.23 16.78 13.22
N VAL A 36 6.54 16.94 11.94
CA VAL A 36 7.67 16.23 11.31
C VAL A 36 9.01 16.67 11.93
N LEU A 37 9.20 17.96 12.15
CA LEU A 37 10.41 18.50 12.78
C LEU A 37 10.56 18.04 14.24
N ILE A 38 9.46 18.05 15.01
CA ILE A 38 9.44 17.53 16.40
C ILE A 38 9.74 16.03 16.39
N GLY A 39 9.12 15.26 15.50
CA GLY A 39 9.37 13.82 15.36
C GLY A 39 10.83 13.50 15.01
N ALA A 40 11.43 14.26 14.09
CA ALA A 40 12.84 14.15 13.74
C ALA A 40 13.77 14.52 14.92
N PHE A 41 13.45 15.58 15.65
CA PHE A 41 14.20 15.99 16.84
C PHE A 41 14.14 14.96 17.97
N LEU A 42 12.95 14.44 18.27
CA LEU A 42 12.78 13.39 19.28
C LEU A 42 13.45 12.09 18.89
N ALA A 43 13.43 11.72 17.60
CA ALA A 43 14.15 10.56 17.09
C ALA A 43 15.66 10.72 17.23
N GLN A 44 16.20 11.92 17.00
CA GLN A 44 17.63 12.22 17.20
C GLN A 44 18.01 12.17 18.69
N SER A 45 17.13 12.63 19.59
CA SER A 45 17.39 12.62 21.03
C SER A 45 17.33 11.21 21.63
N GLY A 46 16.61 10.29 21.01
CA GLY A 46 16.51 8.89 21.45
C GLY A 46 17.73 8.03 21.11
N ASP A 47 18.52 8.41 20.11
CA ASP A 47 19.73 7.67 19.72
C ASP A 47 20.93 7.92 20.68
N GLY A 48 20.79 8.84 21.67
CA GLY A 48 21.87 9.23 22.60
C GLY A 48 21.88 8.53 23.98
N HIS A 49 20.94 7.63 24.27
CA HIS A 49 20.85 6.94 25.56
C HIS A 49 20.69 5.41 25.39
N HIS A 50 21.70 4.77 24.83
CA HIS A 50 22.06 3.42 25.19
C HIS A 50 23.44 3.47 25.86
N ASP A 51 23.45 3.91 27.10
CA ASP A 51 24.55 3.62 28.02
C ASP A 51 24.53 2.12 28.30
N ASP A 52 25.66 1.49 28.00
CA ASP A 52 26.02 0.14 28.38
C ASP A 52 26.11 0.03 29.91
N SER A 53 24.99 -0.07 30.60
CA SER A 53 24.93 -0.38 32.02
C SER A 53 23.73 -1.23 32.39
N HIS A 54 23.69 -2.46 31.85
CA HIS A 54 23.05 -3.57 32.54
C HIS A 54 24.04 -4.73 32.58
N GLY A 55 24.94 -4.57 33.54
CA GLY A 55 25.63 -5.70 34.15
C GLY A 55 24.59 -6.65 34.75
N GLU A 56 24.84 -7.89 34.56
CA GLU A 56 24.53 -9.05 35.37
C GLU A 56 23.65 -8.78 36.59
N GLU A 57 22.35 -9.01 36.50
CA GLU A 57 21.52 -9.48 37.59
C GLU A 57 20.16 -9.98 37.04
N HIS A 58 19.83 -11.19 37.44
CA HIS A 58 18.56 -11.90 37.21
C HIS A 58 18.47 -12.86 36.01
N ALA A 59 19.33 -13.86 36.05
CA ALA A 59 19.00 -15.17 35.48
C ALA A 59 18.73 -16.18 36.65
N GLU A 60 17.67 -15.95 37.41
CA GLU A 60 17.09 -16.94 38.28
C GLU A 60 15.63 -16.60 38.54
N LEU A 61 14.78 -17.41 38.04
CA LEU A 61 13.37 -17.66 38.34
C LEU A 61 12.53 -17.69 37.05
N ILE A 62 12.20 -18.87 36.69
CA ILE A 62 10.92 -19.46 36.26
C ILE A 62 11.20 -20.59 35.29
N THR A 63 11.66 -21.69 35.89
CA THR A 63 11.34 -23.04 35.37
C THR A 63 10.16 -23.55 36.21
N GLU A 64 8.94 -23.19 35.83
CA GLU A 64 7.77 -23.99 36.21
C GLU A 64 7.01 -24.36 34.95
N ASN A 65 7.17 -25.63 34.61
CA ASN A 65 6.50 -26.35 33.56
C ASN A 65 5.10 -26.75 34.09
N PRO A 66 3.99 -26.29 33.54
CA PRO A 66 2.70 -26.84 33.89
C PRO A 66 2.49 -28.15 33.14
N THR A 67 2.64 -29.24 33.86
CA THR A 67 2.24 -30.59 33.50
C THR A 67 0.73 -30.59 33.18
N ILE A 68 0.38 -30.82 31.94
CA ILE A 68 -0.99 -31.10 31.55
C ILE A 68 -1.29 -32.54 31.94
N HIS A 69 -2.10 -32.73 32.98
CA HIS A 69 -2.74 -33.97 33.32
C HIS A 69 -3.77 -34.34 32.25
N THR A 70 -3.45 -35.30 31.43
CA THR A 70 -4.46 -36.05 30.66
C THR A 70 -5.17 -37.00 31.60
N VAL A 71 -6.46 -36.72 31.81
CA VAL A 71 -7.38 -37.65 32.48
C VAL A 71 -7.67 -38.76 31.51
N ALA A 72 -7.18 -39.96 31.85
CA ALA A 72 -7.60 -41.19 31.23
C ALA A 72 -9.01 -41.54 31.74
N ASN A 73 -9.92 -41.76 30.82
CA ASN A 73 -11.20 -42.38 31.13
C ASN A 73 -11.17 -43.81 30.59
N ASP A 74 -11.04 -44.76 31.54
CA ASP A 74 -11.26 -46.16 31.31
C ASP A 74 -12.73 -46.44 31.02
N GLN A 75 -13.02 -47.15 29.95
CA GLN A 75 -14.10 -48.17 29.97
C GLN A 75 -13.85 -49.25 28.90
N HIS A 76 -13.80 -50.47 29.40
CA HIS A 76 -13.97 -51.80 28.87
C HIS A 76 -14.87 -51.95 27.64
N GLU A 77 -14.58 -52.85 26.68
CA GLU A 77 -14.98 -54.24 26.64
C GLU A 77 -14.55 -54.92 25.32
N ASP A 78 -13.93 -56.07 25.50
CA ASP A 78 -14.03 -57.38 24.86
C ASP A 78 -14.18 -57.57 23.33
N GLY A 79 -13.29 -58.43 22.86
CA GLY A 79 -13.73 -59.47 21.93
C GLY A 79 -12.82 -59.84 20.77
N HIS A 80 -12.02 -60.92 20.98
CA HIS A 80 -11.70 -62.03 20.03
C HIS A 80 -11.24 -61.73 18.59
N GLY A 81 -10.09 -62.25 18.27
CA GLY A 81 -9.88 -63.48 17.47
C GLY A 81 -8.71 -63.34 16.53
N GLU A 82 -7.67 -64.04 16.81
CA GLU A 82 -6.95 -65.08 16.06
C GLU A 82 -6.42 -64.78 14.66
N ASP A 83 -5.14 -65.13 14.63
CA ASP A 83 -4.34 -65.86 13.62
C ASP A 83 -3.52 -65.00 12.63
N SER A 84 -2.25 -65.08 12.72
CA SER A 84 -1.19 -66.08 12.48
C SER A 84 -0.28 -65.69 11.30
N HIS A 85 1.03 -65.92 11.56
CA HIS A 85 2.13 -66.19 10.62
C HIS A 85 2.70 -65.04 9.79
N ALA A 86 3.96 -64.90 9.59
CA ALA A 86 5.20 -65.60 9.96
C ALA A 86 6.39 -64.70 9.57
N ASP A 87 7.44 -64.75 10.36
CA ASP A 87 8.88 -64.82 10.08
C ASP A 87 9.46 -64.13 8.83
N GLU A 88 10.49 -63.35 9.06
CA GLU A 88 11.94 -63.48 8.79
C GLU A 88 12.61 -62.14 9.05
N ASP A 89 13.39 -61.93 10.04
CA ASP A 89 14.78 -62.21 10.39
C ASP A 89 15.80 -61.62 9.39
N HIS A 90 16.58 -60.69 9.86
CA HIS A 90 17.97 -60.29 9.66
C HIS A 90 18.13 -58.86 10.19
N GLY A 91 18.77 -58.56 11.28
CA GLY A 91 20.05 -58.99 11.80
C GLY A 91 21.12 -57.90 11.57
N HIS A 92 21.63 -57.33 12.68
CA HIS A 92 22.89 -56.58 12.84
C HIS A 92 22.92 -55.13 12.33
N ALA A 93 23.52 -54.17 13.02
CA ALA A 93 24.46 -54.16 14.14
C ALA A 93 24.52 -52.75 14.72
N ASP A 94 24.80 -52.70 15.99
CA ASP A 94 25.24 -51.52 16.74
C ASP A 94 26.41 -50.81 16.11
N SER A 95 26.39 -49.50 16.08
CA SER A 95 27.58 -48.71 16.33
C SER A 95 27.20 -47.35 16.93
N ALA A 96 27.42 -47.28 18.24
CA ALA A 96 27.55 -46.04 18.97
C ALA A 96 28.73 -45.24 18.41
N HIS A 97 28.44 -44.01 17.95
CA HIS A 97 29.44 -42.97 17.88
C HIS A 97 28.92 -41.76 18.64
N SER A 98 29.42 -41.67 19.85
CA SER A 98 29.56 -40.43 20.59
C SER A 98 30.63 -39.60 19.90
N GLU A 99 30.26 -38.52 19.30
CA GLU A 99 31.20 -37.44 18.95
C GLU A 99 30.74 -36.09 19.49
N ALA A 100 31.57 -35.66 20.35
CA ALA A 100 31.94 -34.39 20.86
C ALA A 100 31.22 -33.17 20.25
N HIS A 101 30.54 -32.41 21.10
CA HIS A 101 30.24 -31.00 20.93
C HIS A 101 31.52 -30.23 20.71
N GLY A 102 31.78 -29.83 19.48
CA GLY A 102 32.65 -28.74 19.14
C GLY A 102 31.83 -27.46 19.28
N ASP A 103 32.10 -26.77 20.36
CA ASP A 103 31.68 -25.39 20.61
C ASP A 103 32.53 -24.48 19.68
N ASP A 104 32.05 -24.28 18.45
CA ASP A 104 32.60 -23.25 17.58
C ASP A 104 31.76 -21.99 17.76
N GLY A 105 32.21 -21.16 18.71
CA GLY A 105 31.76 -19.83 18.94
C GLY A 105 31.96 -18.95 17.69
N HIS A 106 30.93 -18.83 16.87
CA HIS A 106 30.81 -17.74 15.94
C HIS A 106 30.00 -16.59 16.59
N GLY A 107 30.62 -15.97 17.58
CA GLY A 107 30.26 -14.66 18.07
C GLY A 107 30.57 -13.58 17.02
N GLY A 108 29.88 -13.59 15.89
CA GLY A 108 29.74 -12.44 15.02
C GLY A 108 28.58 -11.59 15.49
N GLY A 109 28.77 -10.83 16.55
CA GLY A 109 27.85 -9.80 16.99
C GLY A 109 27.75 -8.74 15.92
N HIS A 110 26.88 -8.96 14.91
CA HIS A 110 26.35 -7.85 14.13
C HIS A 110 25.48 -7.06 15.10
N GLY A 111 26.06 -6.02 15.69
CA GLY A 111 25.33 -5.02 16.45
C GLY A 111 24.21 -4.52 15.56
N HIS A 112 23.00 -4.97 15.79
CA HIS A 112 21.78 -4.37 15.25
C HIS A 112 21.68 -2.98 15.88
N HIS A 113 22.46 -2.04 15.36
CA HIS A 113 22.18 -0.64 15.58
C HIS A 113 20.77 -0.42 15.04
N GLY A 114 19.81 -0.16 15.92
CA GLY A 114 18.43 0.14 15.52
C GLY A 114 18.43 1.23 14.44
N PRO A 115 17.37 1.32 13.61
CA PRO A 115 17.33 2.27 12.51
C PRO A 115 17.61 3.67 13.04
N THR A 116 18.56 4.36 12.43
CA THR A 116 18.94 5.74 12.79
C THR A 116 17.71 6.65 12.66
N TRP A 117 17.70 7.78 13.35
CA TRP A 117 16.61 8.76 13.24
C TRP A 117 16.36 9.19 11.78
N VAL A 118 17.42 9.26 10.98
CA VAL A 118 17.34 9.57 9.54
C VAL A 118 16.56 8.50 8.80
N THR A 119 16.87 7.23 9.02
CA THR A 119 16.15 6.10 8.40
C THR A 119 14.66 6.11 8.78
N ARG A 120 14.33 6.41 10.05
CA ARG A 120 12.93 6.51 10.51
C ARG A 120 12.16 7.62 9.79
N VAL A 121 12.77 8.79 9.62
CA VAL A 121 12.16 9.92 8.90
C VAL A 121 12.00 9.60 7.41
N LEU A 122 13.02 9.03 6.78
CA LEU A 122 12.97 8.64 5.36
C LEU A 122 11.90 7.59 5.10
N THR A 123 11.81 6.56 5.94
CA THR A 123 10.77 5.53 5.85
C THR A 123 9.38 6.11 6.05
N GLY A 124 9.20 7.02 7.01
CA GLY A 124 7.95 7.74 7.23
C GLY A 124 7.52 8.57 6.02
N PHE A 125 8.46 9.30 5.40
CA PHE A 125 8.22 10.05 4.16
C PHE A 125 7.87 9.11 3.00
N TYR A 126 8.62 8.03 2.83
CA TYR A 126 8.40 7.02 1.80
C TYR A 126 6.98 6.42 1.89
N MET A 127 6.58 5.93 3.07
CA MET A 127 5.26 5.33 3.29
C MET A 127 4.13 6.33 3.06
N SER A 128 4.28 7.57 3.56
CA SER A 128 3.29 8.62 3.35
C SER A 128 3.14 8.97 1.88
N ASN A 129 4.25 9.09 1.15
CA ASN A 129 4.23 9.38 -0.28
C ASN A 129 3.57 8.25 -1.09
N LEU A 130 3.88 6.99 -0.76
CA LEU A 130 3.22 5.83 -1.38
C LEU A 130 1.70 5.85 -1.16
N TYR A 131 1.25 6.17 0.05
CA TYR A 131 -0.18 6.28 0.35
C TYR A 131 -0.87 7.32 -0.53
N PHE A 132 -0.28 8.50 -0.71
CA PHE A 132 -0.83 9.52 -1.61
C PHE A 132 -0.77 9.14 -3.08
N ILE A 133 0.24 8.38 -3.51
CA ILE A 133 0.29 7.80 -4.87
C ILE A 133 -0.90 6.86 -5.07
N THR A 134 -1.16 5.95 -4.12
CA THR A 134 -2.27 4.99 -4.25
C THR A 134 -3.63 5.69 -4.31
N ILE A 135 -3.86 6.74 -3.53
CA ILE A 135 -5.08 7.56 -3.60
C ILE A 135 -5.21 8.23 -4.99
N ALA A 136 -4.14 8.83 -5.49
CA ALA A 136 -4.15 9.50 -6.80
C ALA A 136 -4.41 8.49 -7.94
N MET A 137 -3.84 7.28 -7.84
CA MET A 137 -4.04 6.20 -8.80
C MET A 137 -5.47 5.64 -8.75
N GLY A 138 -6.04 5.47 -7.54
CA GLY A 138 -7.45 5.09 -7.37
C GLY A 138 -8.38 6.13 -8.00
N ALA A 139 -8.11 7.43 -7.84
CA ALA A 139 -8.88 8.50 -8.46
C ALA A 139 -8.77 8.51 -9.99
N LEU A 140 -7.56 8.27 -10.53
CA LEU A 140 -7.34 8.17 -11.98
C LEU A 140 -8.06 6.96 -12.58
N PHE A 141 -7.96 5.81 -11.93
CA PHE A 141 -8.66 4.59 -12.31
C PHE A 141 -10.18 4.78 -12.25
N PHE A 142 -10.70 5.42 -11.20
CA PHE A 142 -12.12 5.75 -11.08
C PHE A 142 -12.63 6.53 -12.29
N ILE A 143 -11.96 7.59 -12.71
CA ILE A 143 -12.34 8.35 -13.90
C ILE A 143 -12.27 7.47 -15.16
N ALA A 144 -11.21 6.69 -15.32
CA ALA A 144 -11.01 5.88 -16.52
C ALA A 144 -12.10 4.79 -16.66
N VAL A 145 -12.39 4.04 -15.60
CA VAL A 145 -13.39 2.96 -15.64
C VAL A 145 -14.81 3.49 -15.86
N HIS A 146 -15.14 4.65 -15.27
CA HIS A 146 -16.45 5.27 -15.47
C HIS A 146 -16.61 5.86 -16.88
N ARG A 147 -15.51 6.30 -17.49
CA ARG A 147 -15.53 6.68 -18.92
C ARG A 147 -15.79 5.48 -19.82
N VAL A 148 -15.14 4.37 -19.57
CA VAL A 148 -15.35 3.11 -20.32
C VAL A 148 -16.76 2.58 -20.11
N GLY A 149 -17.29 2.66 -18.89
CA GLY A 149 -18.66 2.23 -18.54
C GLY A 149 -19.76 3.21 -18.96
N ASN A 150 -19.44 4.34 -19.62
CA ASN A 150 -20.42 5.39 -19.94
C ASN A 150 -21.27 5.86 -18.75
N ALA A 151 -20.68 5.87 -17.56
CA ALA A 151 -21.37 6.23 -16.33
C ALA A 151 -21.54 7.76 -16.23
N GLY A 152 -22.68 8.27 -16.68
CA GLY A 152 -22.95 9.71 -16.75
C GLY A 152 -23.00 10.43 -15.41
N TRP A 153 -23.35 9.73 -14.31
CA TRP A 153 -23.46 10.32 -12.98
C TRP A 153 -22.15 10.91 -12.45
N GLN A 154 -21.02 10.32 -12.81
CA GLN A 154 -19.71 10.82 -12.41
C GLN A 154 -19.40 12.22 -12.95
N THR A 155 -20.09 12.66 -14.00
CA THR A 155 -19.87 13.97 -14.62
C THR A 155 -20.06 15.11 -13.60
N ALA A 156 -21.01 14.93 -12.69
CA ALA A 156 -21.30 15.87 -11.62
C ALA A 156 -20.12 16.10 -10.66
N ILE A 157 -19.29 15.09 -10.46
CA ILE A 157 -18.18 15.12 -9.47
C ILE A 157 -16.81 15.05 -10.11
N ARG A 158 -16.72 14.90 -11.41
CA ARG A 158 -15.50 14.63 -12.20
C ARG A 158 -14.30 15.51 -11.83
N ARG A 159 -14.55 16.78 -11.47
CA ARG A 159 -13.51 17.74 -11.14
C ARG A 159 -12.74 17.39 -9.86
N VAL A 160 -13.38 16.70 -8.91
CA VAL A 160 -12.74 16.34 -7.64
C VAL A 160 -11.69 15.24 -7.83
N PRO A 161 -12.00 14.06 -8.41
CA PRO A 161 -10.97 13.07 -8.69
C PRO A 161 -9.91 13.57 -9.70
N GLU A 162 -10.26 14.47 -10.64
CA GLU A 162 -9.28 15.13 -11.51
C GLU A 162 -8.29 16.00 -10.72
N ALA A 163 -8.72 16.64 -9.65
CA ALA A 163 -7.82 17.35 -8.75
C ALA A 163 -6.96 16.39 -7.92
N MET A 164 -7.53 15.25 -7.46
CA MET A 164 -6.80 14.25 -6.69
C MET A 164 -5.63 13.65 -7.48
N PHE A 165 -5.84 13.18 -8.70
CA PHE A 165 -4.73 12.68 -9.51
C PHE A 165 -3.82 13.79 -10.07
N GLY A 166 -4.24 15.06 -10.00
CA GLY A 166 -3.37 16.21 -10.24
C GLY A 166 -2.16 16.28 -9.32
N TRP A 167 -2.21 15.61 -8.17
CA TRP A 167 -1.09 15.44 -7.23
C TRP A 167 0.00 14.49 -7.74
N LEU A 168 -0.32 13.57 -8.67
CA LEU A 168 0.56 12.50 -9.12
C LEU A 168 1.97 12.95 -9.58
N PRO A 169 2.17 14.07 -10.30
CA PRO A 169 3.51 14.52 -10.66
C PRO A 169 4.39 14.86 -9.45
N PHE A 170 3.80 15.47 -8.41
CA PHE A 170 4.53 15.82 -7.19
C PHE A 170 4.89 14.57 -6.38
N ALA A 171 3.95 13.65 -6.26
CA ALA A 171 4.18 12.36 -5.61
C ALA A 171 5.23 11.51 -6.36
N ALA A 172 5.24 11.55 -7.69
CA ALA A 172 6.26 10.88 -8.50
C ALA A 172 7.66 11.45 -8.25
N VAL A 173 7.80 12.78 -8.11
CA VAL A 173 9.09 13.39 -7.75
C VAL A 173 9.53 12.91 -6.36
N GLY A 174 8.61 12.86 -5.38
CA GLY A 174 8.91 12.31 -4.05
C GLY A 174 9.33 10.84 -4.09
N ALA A 175 8.67 10.03 -4.93
CA ALA A 175 9.03 8.63 -5.12
C ALA A 175 10.41 8.49 -5.78
N LEU A 176 10.70 9.25 -6.83
CA LEU A 176 12.01 9.22 -7.47
C LEU A 176 13.13 9.75 -6.56
N ALA A 177 12.81 10.69 -5.66
CA ALA A 177 13.77 11.17 -4.66
C ALA A 177 14.15 10.07 -3.65
N SER A 178 13.27 9.10 -3.36
CA SER A 178 13.61 7.97 -2.49
C SER A 178 14.68 7.05 -3.07
N PHE A 179 14.94 7.12 -4.37
CA PHE A 179 16.05 6.38 -5.00
C PHE A 179 17.44 6.85 -4.54
N LEU A 180 17.55 8.05 -3.96
CA LEU A 180 18.80 8.52 -3.36
C LEU A 180 19.15 7.80 -2.06
N PHE A 181 18.18 7.08 -1.47
CA PHE A 181 18.28 6.41 -0.17
C PHE A 181 17.79 4.96 -0.25
N MET A 182 17.97 4.32 -1.43
CA MET A 182 17.48 2.96 -1.67
C MET A 182 18.08 1.95 -0.70
N ASP A 183 19.35 2.11 -0.37
CA ASP A 183 20.11 1.30 0.58
C ASP A 183 19.54 1.33 2.00
N GLN A 184 18.87 2.42 2.38
CA GLN A 184 18.24 2.56 3.70
C GLN A 184 16.79 2.05 3.74
N ILE A 185 16.18 1.83 2.58
CA ILE A 185 14.77 1.45 2.45
C ILE A 185 14.62 -0.01 2.04
N PHE A 186 15.47 -0.49 1.12
CA PHE A 186 15.33 -1.81 0.52
C PHE A 186 16.48 -2.73 0.92
N GLU A 187 16.19 -3.72 1.75
CA GLU A 187 17.16 -4.69 2.27
C GLU A 187 17.86 -5.48 1.16
N TRP A 188 17.14 -5.87 0.09
CA TRP A 188 17.68 -6.65 -1.02
C TRP A 188 18.80 -5.97 -1.82
N ILE A 189 19.02 -4.66 -1.62
CA ILE A 189 20.12 -3.92 -2.25
C ILE A 189 21.42 -4.12 -1.50
N ILE A 190 21.35 -4.26 -0.17
CA ILE A 190 22.51 -4.33 0.72
C ILE A 190 23.08 -5.76 0.78
N ILE A 191 22.23 -6.77 0.63
CA ILE A 191 22.62 -8.18 0.75
C ILE A 191 23.49 -8.58 -0.46
N PRO A 192 24.78 -8.99 -0.24
CA PRO A 192 25.67 -9.44 -1.30
C PRO A 192 25.17 -10.71 -1.98
N GLU A 193 25.66 -10.96 -3.20
CA GLU A 193 25.39 -12.20 -3.92
C GLU A 193 25.96 -13.42 -3.17
N GLY A 194 25.17 -14.48 -3.11
CA GLY A 194 25.55 -15.74 -2.44
C GLY A 194 25.21 -15.82 -0.96
N GLN A 195 24.74 -14.74 -0.32
CA GLN A 195 24.30 -14.78 1.08
C GLN A 195 22.84 -15.22 1.26
N ASP A 196 21.99 -14.94 0.28
CA ASP A 196 20.58 -15.29 0.33
C ASP A 196 20.11 -15.87 -1.00
N ALA A 197 19.91 -17.18 -1.02
CA ALA A 197 19.51 -17.94 -2.20
C ALA A 197 18.14 -17.50 -2.76
N LEU A 198 17.23 -16.99 -1.91
CA LEU A 198 15.93 -16.52 -2.34
C LEU A 198 16.02 -15.17 -3.05
N ILE A 199 16.82 -14.26 -2.50
CA ILE A 199 17.08 -12.95 -3.10
C ILE A 199 17.84 -13.13 -4.42
N ASP A 200 18.82 -14.02 -4.46
CA ASP A 200 19.61 -14.31 -5.67
C ASP A 200 18.74 -14.79 -6.84
N THR A 201 17.75 -15.65 -6.57
CA THR A 201 16.78 -16.06 -7.61
C THR A 201 15.94 -14.90 -8.13
N LYS A 202 15.71 -13.86 -7.32
CA LYS A 202 14.90 -12.69 -7.68
C LYS A 202 15.72 -11.55 -8.30
N ARG A 203 17.08 -11.59 -8.26
CA ARG A 203 17.94 -10.51 -8.75
C ARG A 203 17.74 -10.19 -10.24
N ALA A 204 17.31 -11.16 -11.05
CA ALA A 204 16.97 -10.91 -12.46
C ALA A 204 15.87 -9.83 -12.60
N TYR A 205 14.93 -9.79 -11.65
CA TYR A 205 13.84 -8.82 -11.61
C TYR A 205 14.12 -7.68 -10.60
N LEU A 206 14.52 -8.03 -9.37
CA LEU A 206 14.84 -7.10 -8.28
C LEU A 206 16.29 -6.62 -8.44
N ASN A 207 16.49 -5.69 -9.36
CA ASN A 207 17.76 -4.97 -9.51
C ASN A 207 17.50 -3.46 -9.56
N PRO A 208 18.41 -2.63 -9.02
CA PRO A 208 18.21 -1.18 -8.92
C PRO A 208 17.93 -0.53 -10.26
N THR A 209 18.67 -0.89 -11.30
CA THR A 209 18.53 -0.32 -12.64
C THR A 209 17.15 -0.63 -13.24
N GLY A 210 16.71 -1.88 -13.17
CA GLY A 210 15.40 -2.31 -13.66
C GLY A 210 14.26 -1.65 -12.88
N PHE A 211 14.40 -1.52 -11.55
CA PHE A 211 13.43 -0.85 -10.70
C PHE A 211 13.26 0.64 -11.07
N ILE A 212 14.37 1.36 -11.25
CA ILE A 212 14.34 2.78 -11.65
C ILE A 212 13.69 2.93 -13.04
N ILE A 213 14.07 2.12 -14.01
CA ILE A 213 13.53 2.19 -15.37
C ILE A 213 12.02 1.91 -15.36
N ARG A 214 11.55 0.84 -14.69
CA ARG A 214 10.13 0.52 -14.58
C ARG A 214 9.35 1.66 -13.92
N SER A 215 9.89 2.23 -12.85
CA SER A 215 9.26 3.35 -12.14
C SER A 215 9.12 4.58 -13.03
N ILE A 216 10.15 4.95 -13.78
CA ILE A 216 10.10 6.08 -14.71
C ILE A 216 9.03 5.85 -15.79
N ILE A 217 8.96 4.63 -16.34
CA ILE A 217 7.96 4.27 -17.35
C ILE A 217 6.55 4.37 -16.76
N PHE A 218 6.31 3.77 -15.59
CA PHE A 218 4.98 3.74 -14.99
C PHE A 218 4.50 5.15 -14.61
N PHE A 219 5.31 5.90 -13.86
CA PHE A 219 4.96 7.29 -13.53
C PHE A 219 4.82 8.16 -14.77
N GLY A 220 5.69 8.00 -15.77
CA GLY A 220 5.64 8.73 -17.02
C GLY A 220 4.31 8.53 -17.75
N VAL A 221 3.89 7.27 -17.94
CA VAL A 221 2.63 6.93 -18.60
C VAL A 221 1.43 7.38 -17.77
N TRP A 222 1.43 7.16 -16.45
CA TRP A 222 0.33 7.57 -15.58
C TRP A 222 0.11 9.08 -15.58
N ILE A 223 1.19 9.87 -15.48
CA ILE A 223 1.14 11.34 -15.54
C ILE A 223 0.67 11.81 -16.94
N LEU A 224 1.15 11.15 -17.98
CA LEU A 224 0.73 11.48 -19.36
C LEU A 224 -0.78 11.28 -19.53
N VAL A 225 -1.29 10.10 -19.14
CA VAL A 225 -2.72 9.78 -19.22
C VAL A 225 -3.55 10.72 -18.36
N ALA A 226 -3.14 10.97 -17.11
CA ALA A 226 -3.80 11.93 -16.22
C ALA A 226 -3.93 13.32 -16.86
N ARG A 227 -2.84 13.82 -17.46
CA ARG A 227 -2.83 15.11 -18.17
C ARG A 227 -3.71 15.10 -19.42
N MET A 228 -3.69 14.00 -20.20
CA MET A 228 -4.51 13.86 -21.40
C MET A 228 -6.00 13.83 -21.03
N LEU A 229 -6.41 13.02 -20.07
CA LEU A 229 -7.80 12.94 -19.62
C LEU A 229 -8.29 14.28 -19.08
N ARG A 230 -7.51 14.95 -18.26
CA ARG A 230 -7.86 16.28 -17.74
C ARG A 230 -7.98 17.32 -18.86
N ARG A 231 -7.08 17.33 -19.85
CA ARG A 231 -7.14 18.24 -20.99
C ARG A 231 -8.39 18.01 -21.85
N LEU A 232 -8.71 16.74 -22.12
CA LEU A 232 -9.90 16.38 -22.90
C LEU A 232 -11.18 16.76 -22.12
N SER A 233 -11.20 16.50 -20.82
CA SER A 233 -12.29 16.85 -19.93
C SER A 233 -12.56 18.37 -19.91
N THR A 234 -11.50 19.20 -19.81
CA THR A 234 -11.67 20.66 -19.86
C THR A 234 -12.07 21.18 -21.24
N ARG A 235 -11.61 20.55 -22.31
CA ARG A 235 -12.05 20.89 -23.68
C ARG A 235 -13.52 20.50 -23.92
N GLU A 236 -13.96 19.39 -23.35
CA GLU A 236 -15.35 18.96 -23.42
C GLU A 236 -16.29 20.01 -22.79
N ASP A 237 -15.90 20.62 -21.67
CA ASP A 237 -16.69 21.67 -21.01
C ASP A 237 -16.75 22.98 -21.84
N THR A 238 -15.68 23.30 -22.58
CA THR A 238 -15.59 24.59 -23.31
C THR A 238 -16.09 24.51 -24.73
N LEU A 239 -15.82 23.42 -25.44
CA LEU A 239 -16.14 23.27 -26.87
C LEU A 239 -17.38 22.40 -27.10
N GLY A 240 -17.79 21.62 -26.11
CA GLY A 240 -18.84 20.61 -26.28
C GLY A 240 -18.44 19.49 -27.26
N GLY A 241 -19.43 18.75 -27.73
CA GLY A 241 -19.28 17.76 -28.79
C GLY A 241 -18.76 16.39 -28.31
N LEU A 242 -19.04 15.36 -29.10
CA LEU A 242 -18.71 13.96 -28.78
C LEU A 242 -17.25 13.59 -29.05
N GLN A 243 -16.54 14.33 -29.91
CA GLN A 243 -15.17 13.96 -30.32
C GLN A 243 -14.18 13.89 -29.15
N ASN A 244 -14.27 14.83 -28.18
CA ASN A 244 -13.40 14.81 -27.01
C ASN A 244 -13.74 13.66 -26.07
N PHE A 245 -15.02 13.34 -25.97
CA PHE A 245 -15.51 12.19 -25.23
C PHE A 245 -14.99 10.87 -25.83
N GLU A 246 -15.15 10.64 -27.14
CA GLU A 246 -14.68 9.43 -27.82
C GLU A 246 -13.16 9.25 -27.68
N LYS A 247 -12.38 10.34 -27.84
CA LYS A 247 -10.92 10.30 -27.60
C LYS A 247 -10.60 9.92 -26.16
N SER A 248 -11.30 10.49 -25.18
CA SER A 248 -11.10 10.17 -23.78
C SER A 248 -11.50 8.73 -23.45
N LEU A 249 -12.53 8.19 -24.11
CA LEU A 249 -12.96 6.79 -24.00
C LEU A 249 -11.84 5.85 -24.47
N GLY A 250 -11.28 6.07 -25.65
CA GLY A 250 -10.18 5.24 -26.19
C GLY A 250 -8.93 5.26 -25.29
N ILE A 251 -8.55 6.45 -24.80
CA ILE A 251 -7.43 6.58 -23.86
C ILE A 251 -7.73 5.86 -22.54
N SER A 252 -8.95 6.00 -22.01
CA SER A 252 -9.36 5.33 -20.77
C SER A 252 -9.37 3.81 -20.91
N ALA A 253 -9.85 3.28 -22.02
CA ALA A 253 -9.85 1.83 -22.28
C ALA A 253 -8.41 1.26 -22.33
N GLY A 254 -7.52 1.90 -23.08
CA GLY A 254 -6.11 1.53 -23.10
C GLY A 254 -5.44 1.65 -21.73
N PHE A 255 -5.78 2.71 -20.99
CA PHE A 255 -5.24 2.92 -19.65
C PHE A 255 -5.71 1.85 -18.65
N VAL A 256 -6.96 1.42 -18.66
CA VAL A 256 -7.46 0.38 -17.75
C VAL A 256 -6.66 -0.91 -17.89
N VAL A 257 -6.35 -1.33 -19.13
CA VAL A 257 -5.53 -2.51 -19.40
C VAL A 257 -4.09 -2.30 -18.92
N PHE A 258 -3.50 -1.16 -19.28
CA PHE A 258 -2.15 -0.81 -18.82
C PHE A 258 -2.07 -0.70 -17.29
N PHE A 259 -3.08 -0.13 -16.66
CA PHE A 259 -3.18 0.03 -15.21
C PHE A 259 -3.14 -1.32 -14.50
N ALA A 260 -3.92 -2.30 -14.96
CA ALA A 260 -3.97 -3.62 -14.32
C ALA A 260 -2.56 -4.25 -14.22
N ILE A 261 -1.76 -4.13 -15.27
CA ILE A 261 -0.39 -4.66 -15.30
C ILE A 261 0.56 -3.76 -14.50
N SER A 262 0.58 -2.46 -14.82
CA SER A 262 1.57 -1.54 -14.24
C SER A 262 1.35 -1.30 -12.75
N TYR A 263 0.11 -1.28 -12.28
CA TYR A 263 -0.21 -1.12 -10.86
C TYR A 263 0.16 -2.37 -10.05
N SER A 264 -0.06 -3.57 -10.61
CA SER A 264 0.37 -4.82 -9.97
C SER A 264 1.89 -4.89 -9.85
N LEU A 265 2.61 -4.53 -10.90
CA LEU A 265 4.08 -4.46 -10.87
C LEU A 265 4.57 -3.36 -9.92
N PHE A 266 3.92 -2.21 -9.89
CA PHE A 266 4.22 -1.14 -8.94
C PHE A 266 4.04 -1.62 -7.48
N ALA A 267 2.96 -2.33 -7.18
CA ALA A 267 2.74 -2.89 -5.85
C ALA A 267 3.84 -3.89 -5.43
N ILE A 268 4.34 -4.69 -6.39
CA ILE A 268 5.46 -5.60 -6.17
C ILE A 268 6.75 -4.82 -5.95
N ASP A 269 7.06 -3.86 -6.83
CA ASP A 269 8.31 -3.11 -6.80
C ASP A 269 8.42 -2.18 -5.59
N TRP A 270 7.35 -1.45 -5.28
CA TRP A 270 7.39 -0.38 -4.27
C TRP A 270 6.94 -0.82 -2.88
N ILE A 271 6.11 -1.84 -2.76
CA ILE A 271 5.57 -2.24 -1.45
C ILE A 271 6.06 -3.62 -1.06
N LYS A 272 5.84 -4.63 -1.92
CA LYS A 272 6.20 -6.00 -1.59
C LYS A 272 7.71 -6.23 -1.50
N SER A 273 8.51 -5.50 -2.27
CA SER A 273 9.97 -5.61 -2.26
C SER A 273 10.63 -5.15 -0.95
N LEU A 274 9.87 -4.48 -0.06
CA LEU A 274 10.33 -4.16 1.30
C LEU A 274 10.55 -5.42 2.15
N GLU A 275 9.78 -6.50 1.86
CA GLU A 275 9.90 -7.79 2.50
C GLU A 275 10.12 -8.86 1.42
N PRO A 276 11.37 -9.04 0.94
CA PRO A 276 11.65 -9.89 -0.21
C PRO A 276 11.40 -11.38 0.05
N HIS A 277 11.41 -11.83 1.31
CA HIS A 277 11.15 -13.22 1.68
C HIS A 277 9.68 -13.58 1.60
N TRP A 278 8.80 -12.63 1.82
CA TRP A 278 7.36 -12.85 1.71
C TRP A 278 6.91 -12.84 0.24
N PHE A 279 5.95 -13.70 -0.10
CA PHE A 279 5.38 -13.74 -1.45
C PHE A 279 3.86 -13.90 -1.43
N SER A 280 3.21 -13.22 -2.37
CA SER A 280 1.77 -13.33 -2.60
C SER A 280 1.50 -12.99 -4.07
N THR A 281 0.69 -13.82 -4.73
CA THR A 281 0.29 -13.60 -6.13
C THR A 281 -0.84 -12.59 -6.27
N ILE A 282 -1.68 -12.45 -5.23
CA ILE A 282 -2.85 -11.54 -5.23
C ILE A 282 -2.53 -10.18 -4.62
N PHE A 283 -1.29 -9.91 -4.26
CA PHE A 283 -0.88 -8.68 -3.58
C PHE A 283 -1.23 -7.41 -4.36
N GLY A 284 -1.07 -7.43 -5.68
CA GLY A 284 -1.48 -6.30 -6.54
C GLY A 284 -2.98 -5.98 -6.45
N VAL A 285 -3.82 -7.01 -6.36
CA VAL A 285 -5.28 -6.85 -6.21
C VAL A 285 -5.62 -6.38 -4.79
N TYR A 286 -4.93 -6.90 -3.78
CA TYR A 286 -5.07 -6.44 -2.39
C TYR A 286 -4.78 -4.94 -2.24
N THR A 287 -3.65 -4.49 -2.75
CA THR A 287 -3.25 -3.07 -2.72
C THR A 287 -4.19 -2.21 -3.56
N PHE A 288 -4.67 -2.70 -4.70
CA PHE A 288 -5.68 -2.03 -5.52
C PHE A 288 -6.99 -1.82 -4.76
N ALA A 289 -7.51 -2.84 -4.09
CA ALA A 289 -8.75 -2.73 -3.31
C ALA A 289 -8.62 -1.67 -2.21
N GLY A 290 -7.50 -1.66 -1.47
CA GLY A 290 -7.19 -0.64 -0.47
C GLY A 290 -7.04 0.77 -1.06
N SER A 291 -6.40 0.88 -2.22
CA SER A 291 -6.29 2.13 -2.98
C SER A 291 -7.64 2.71 -3.36
N MET A 292 -8.54 1.86 -3.88
CA MET A 292 -9.89 2.28 -4.26
C MET A 292 -10.73 2.68 -3.04
N ALA A 293 -10.68 1.92 -1.95
CA ALA A 293 -11.37 2.29 -0.70
C ALA A 293 -10.89 3.65 -0.19
N SER A 294 -9.58 3.88 -0.14
CA SER A 294 -8.96 5.14 0.29
C SER A 294 -9.28 6.31 -0.64
N ALA A 295 -9.28 6.07 -1.96
CA ALA A 295 -9.66 7.09 -2.94
C ALA A 295 -11.12 7.48 -2.82
N MET A 296 -12.04 6.51 -2.63
CA MET A 296 -13.46 6.79 -2.44
C MET A 296 -13.72 7.52 -1.12
N ALA A 297 -13.07 7.14 -0.03
CA ALA A 297 -13.16 7.86 1.24
C ALA A 297 -12.68 9.32 1.09
N THR A 298 -11.54 9.53 0.46
CA THR A 298 -10.99 10.87 0.20
C THR A 298 -11.93 11.70 -0.68
N LEU A 299 -12.46 11.09 -1.76
CA LEU A 299 -13.42 11.73 -2.66
C LEU A 299 -14.68 12.16 -1.90
N THR A 300 -15.23 11.28 -1.07
CA THR A 300 -16.43 11.55 -0.25
C THR A 300 -16.20 12.73 0.69
N ILE A 301 -15.07 12.75 1.40
CA ILE A 301 -14.70 13.84 2.31
C ILE A 301 -14.58 15.16 1.56
N LEU A 302 -13.88 15.17 0.40
CA LEU A 302 -13.71 16.38 -0.39
C LEU A 302 -15.03 16.90 -0.95
N VAL A 303 -15.89 16.03 -1.50
CA VAL A 303 -17.21 16.41 -2.01
C VAL A 303 -18.09 16.93 -0.88
N TYR A 304 -18.12 16.28 0.28
CA TYR A 304 -18.89 16.73 1.44
C TYR A 304 -18.42 18.12 1.90
N PHE A 305 -17.11 18.33 1.98
CA PHE A 305 -16.52 19.61 2.35
C PHE A 305 -16.89 20.72 1.37
N LEU A 306 -16.78 20.46 0.06
CA LEU A 306 -17.16 21.41 -0.99
C LEU A 306 -18.65 21.76 -0.94
N ARG A 307 -19.54 20.77 -0.71
CA ARG A 307 -20.98 21.02 -0.52
C ARG A 307 -21.24 21.94 0.67
N ARG A 308 -20.57 21.74 1.80
CA ARG A 308 -20.72 22.61 2.97
C ARG A 308 -20.27 24.05 2.73
N GLN A 309 -19.36 24.25 1.79
CA GLN A 309 -18.92 25.59 1.37
C GLN A 309 -19.87 26.26 0.34
N GLY A 310 -20.94 25.58 -0.06
CA GLY A 310 -21.91 26.11 -1.03
C GLY A 310 -21.60 25.81 -2.48
N TYR A 311 -20.49 25.06 -2.73
CA TYR A 311 -20.15 24.56 -4.07
C TYR A 311 -20.91 23.26 -4.39
N MET A 312 -20.91 22.84 -5.66
CA MET A 312 -21.48 21.56 -6.10
C MET A 312 -22.94 21.39 -5.67
N LYS A 313 -23.76 22.43 -5.82
CA LYS A 313 -25.20 22.42 -5.46
C LYS A 313 -26.02 21.36 -6.20
N TYR A 314 -25.51 20.88 -7.34
CA TYR A 314 -26.10 19.81 -8.16
C TYR A 314 -25.80 18.38 -7.62
N VAL A 315 -24.86 18.23 -6.72
CA VAL A 315 -24.59 16.95 -6.04
C VAL A 315 -25.64 16.73 -4.95
N ASN A 316 -26.44 15.69 -5.11
CA ASN A 316 -27.54 15.34 -4.21
C ASN A 316 -27.17 14.11 -3.34
N ASP A 317 -28.13 13.67 -2.54
CA ASP A 317 -27.94 12.55 -1.63
C ASP A 317 -27.79 11.20 -2.35
N SER A 318 -28.32 11.08 -3.58
CA SER A 318 -28.10 9.88 -4.42
C SER A 318 -26.61 9.73 -4.78
N HIS A 319 -25.90 10.82 -5.10
CA HIS A 319 -24.46 10.75 -5.34
C HIS A 319 -23.69 10.37 -4.06
N ALA A 320 -24.14 10.86 -2.90
CA ALA A 320 -23.53 10.46 -1.61
C ALA A 320 -23.75 8.98 -1.33
N GLN A 321 -24.92 8.44 -1.67
CA GLN A 321 -25.21 7.02 -1.57
C GLN A 321 -24.31 6.20 -2.51
N ASP A 322 -24.09 6.64 -3.75
CA ASP A 322 -23.21 5.97 -4.71
C ASP A 322 -21.77 5.88 -4.15
N PHE A 323 -21.23 6.98 -3.59
CA PHE A 323 -19.91 6.96 -2.98
C PHE A 323 -19.81 5.99 -1.81
N ASN A 324 -20.81 5.98 -0.93
CA ASN A 324 -20.85 5.10 0.22
C ASN A 324 -20.92 3.63 -0.23
N THR A 325 -21.69 3.34 -1.29
CA THR A 325 -21.79 2.00 -1.87
C THR A 325 -20.45 1.54 -2.45
N TYR A 326 -19.75 2.41 -3.20
CA TYR A 326 -18.39 2.11 -3.70
C TYR A 326 -17.40 1.89 -2.55
N MET A 327 -17.40 2.79 -1.56
CA MET A 327 -16.52 2.68 -0.40
C MET A 327 -16.76 1.39 0.37
N LEU A 328 -18.02 1.04 0.63
CA LEU A 328 -18.39 -0.21 1.30
C LEU A 328 -17.96 -1.43 0.48
N GLY A 329 -18.26 -1.44 -0.83
CA GLY A 329 -17.90 -2.53 -1.72
C GLY A 329 -16.40 -2.78 -1.75
N PHE A 330 -15.59 -1.74 -1.92
CA PHE A 330 -14.13 -1.87 -1.92
C PHE A 330 -13.55 -2.19 -0.54
N SER A 331 -14.19 -1.74 0.55
CA SER A 331 -13.77 -2.12 1.91
C SER A 331 -14.01 -3.61 2.19
N ILE A 332 -15.16 -4.14 1.78
CA ILE A 332 -15.46 -5.58 1.87
C ILE A 332 -14.51 -6.37 0.98
N PHE A 333 -14.26 -5.91 -0.24
CA PHE A 333 -13.35 -6.56 -1.17
C PHE A 333 -11.91 -6.55 -0.64
N TRP A 334 -11.46 -5.45 -0.06
CA TRP A 334 -10.15 -5.37 0.60
C TRP A 334 -10.03 -6.34 1.77
N ALA A 335 -11.04 -6.39 2.65
CA ALA A 335 -11.07 -7.33 3.77
C ALA A 335 -11.05 -8.79 3.29
N TYR A 336 -11.79 -9.11 2.24
CA TYR A 336 -11.77 -10.44 1.62
C TYR A 336 -10.39 -10.80 1.08
N MET A 337 -9.72 -9.89 0.37
CA MET A 337 -8.38 -10.10 -0.14
C MET A 337 -7.37 -10.27 1.00
N TRP A 338 -7.52 -9.53 2.10
CA TRP A 338 -6.67 -9.65 3.27
C TRP A 338 -6.79 -11.03 3.93
N VAL A 339 -8.01 -11.50 4.12
CA VAL A 339 -8.26 -12.85 4.68
C VAL A 339 -7.76 -13.95 3.73
N SER A 340 -7.84 -13.73 2.42
CA SER A 340 -7.38 -14.71 1.41
C SER A 340 -5.86 -14.83 1.35
N GLN A 341 -5.10 -13.83 1.81
CA GLN A 341 -3.64 -13.87 1.93
C GLN A 341 -3.17 -14.59 3.18
#